data_d47008bb3c5620f82c81abef0e501ca1
#
_entry.id   d47008bb3c5620f82c81abef0e501ca1
#
_cell.length_a   1.000
_cell.length_b   1.000
_cell.length_c   1.000
_cell.angle_alpha   90.00
_cell.angle_beta   90.00
_cell.angle_gamma   90.00
#
_symmetry.space_group_name_H-M   'P 1'
#
loop_
_entity.id
_entity.type
_entity.pdbx_description
1 polymer ?
#
loop_
_entity_poly.entity_id
_entity_poly.type
_entity_poly.pdbx_seq_one_letter_code
_entity_poly.pdbx_strand_id
1 'polypeptide(L)'
;MKLKKGVNFGGYLSQCVHTKQHYDTFILENDVETVAKLGFDHIRLPFDSELVLSSDGKFIESGFDYLTQMIEWCKKYNLYIVLDLHKAPGYDFNDAGNKEKNNLFNNAYCQKLFIELWNSISFRYGFYQNVAFELLNEVVESEVAENWNILIKNTVEKIRSNAPTTPIIYGGIQWNSARTLKLLDKPIDENIIFTFH
;
A
#
# COMPACT_ATOMS: atom_id res chain seq x y z
N MET A 1 -14.37 -7.64 5.87
CA MET A 1 -14.47 -6.79 4.66
C MET A 1 -14.69 -7.67 3.44
N LYS A 2 -15.53 -7.26 2.48
CA LYS A 2 -15.71 -7.98 1.20
C LYS A 2 -15.52 -6.99 0.06
N LEU A 3 -14.38 -7.05 -0.60
CA LEU A 3 -14.04 -6.25 -1.77
C LEU A 3 -14.54 -6.98 -3.03
N LYS A 4 -15.48 -6.41 -3.76
CA LYS A 4 -16.11 -7.07 -4.94
C LYS A 4 -15.90 -6.27 -6.22
N LYS A 5 -16.16 -4.97 -6.19
CA LYS A 5 -16.13 -4.10 -7.36
C LYS A 5 -15.44 -2.79 -6.99
N GLY A 6 -14.17 -2.67 -7.30
CA GLY A 6 -13.34 -1.50 -6.98
C GLY A 6 -12.87 -0.72 -8.19
N VAL A 7 -12.33 0.45 -7.92
CA VAL A 7 -11.62 1.28 -8.88
C VAL A 7 -10.27 1.71 -8.31
N ASN A 8 -9.26 1.80 -9.16
CA ASN A 8 -7.93 2.26 -8.78
C ASN A 8 -7.78 3.77 -9.06
N PHE A 9 -7.42 4.55 -8.05
CA PHE A 9 -7.14 5.98 -8.18
C PHE A 9 -5.65 6.23 -8.50
N GLY A 10 -5.20 5.69 -9.65
CA GLY A 10 -3.84 5.88 -10.14
C GLY A 10 -3.55 7.31 -10.55
N GLY A 11 -2.27 7.70 -10.50
CA GLY A 11 -1.82 9.05 -10.88
C GLY A 11 -2.13 10.15 -9.87
N TYR A 12 -2.73 9.85 -8.73
CA TYR A 12 -3.06 10.82 -7.69
C TYR A 12 -1.93 10.99 -6.67
N LEU A 13 -1.68 9.96 -5.85
CA LEU A 13 -0.64 9.98 -4.81
C LEU A 13 0.55 9.07 -5.16
N SER A 14 0.51 8.45 -6.33
CA SER A 14 1.56 7.60 -6.89
C SER A 14 1.73 7.88 -8.37
N GLN A 15 2.95 7.70 -8.87
CA GLN A 15 3.30 7.88 -10.28
C GLN A 15 2.88 9.25 -10.84
N CYS A 16 3.06 10.29 -10.06
CA CYS A 16 2.64 11.65 -10.37
C CYS A 16 3.76 12.65 -10.10
N VAL A 17 3.51 13.90 -10.44
CA VAL A 17 4.34 15.01 -9.97
C VAL A 17 3.96 15.30 -8.53
N HIS A 18 4.83 14.96 -7.58
CA HIS A 18 4.62 15.11 -6.15
C HIS A 18 4.61 16.59 -5.72
N THR A 19 3.53 17.30 -6.02
CA THR A 19 3.32 18.72 -5.67
C THR A 19 2.00 18.91 -4.96
N LYS A 20 1.97 19.88 -4.04
CA LYS A 20 0.73 20.28 -3.36
C LYS A 20 -0.39 20.64 -4.35
N GLN A 21 -0.06 21.37 -5.41
CA GLN A 21 -1.05 21.75 -6.43
C GLN A 21 -1.69 20.51 -7.08
N HIS A 22 -0.90 19.50 -7.43
CA HIS A 22 -1.41 18.27 -8.00
C HIS A 22 -2.35 17.56 -7.01
N TYR A 23 -1.92 17.36 -5.78
CA TYR A 23 -2.73 16.68 -4.76
C TYR A 23 -4.04 17.39 -4.46
N ASP A 24 -4.03 18.74 -4.44
CA ASP A 24 -5.22 19.53 -4.14
C ASP A 24 -6.25 19.57 -5.27
N THR A 25 -5.90 19.15 -6.50
CA THR A 25 -6.76 19.37 -7.67
C THR A 25 -7.03 18.13 -8.53
N PHE A 26 -6.26 17.04 -8.37
CA PHE A 26 -6.36 15.89 -9.27
C PHE A 26 -7.53 14.97 -8.94
N ILE A 27 -7.72 14.64 -7.65
CA ILE A 27 -8.88 13.91 -7.13
C ILE A 27 -9.58 14.79 -6.10
N LEU A 28 -10.88 14.93 -6.25
CA LEU A 28 -11.74 15.70 -5.37
C LEU A 28 -12.79 14.81 -4.72
N GLU A 29 -13.44 15.31 -3.69
CA GLU A 29 -14.49 14.58 -2.98
C GLU A 29 -15.63 14.11 -3.91
N ASN A 30 -15.98 14.94 -4.92
CA ASN A 30 -17.02 14.60 -5.91
C ASN A 30 -16.66 13.37 -6.76
N ASP A 31 -15.37 13.07 -6.96
CA ASP A 31 -14.92 11.88 -7.69
C ASP A 31 -15.21 10.63 -6.85
N VAL A 32 -14.96 10.69 -5.53
CA VAL A 32 -15.28 9.61 -4.60
C VAL A 32 -16.80 9.39 -4.50
N GLU A 33 -17.58 10.47 -4.45
CA GLU A 33 -19.04 10.40 -4.50
C GLU A 33 -19.54 9.73 -5.80
N THR A 34 -18.91 10.08 -6.91
CA THR A 34 -19.24 9.50 -8.22
C THR A 34 -18.97 8.00 -8.28
N VAL A 35 -17.84 7.55 -7.72
CA VAL A 35 -17.51 6.12 -7.59
C VAL A 35 -18.60 5.38 -6.81
N ALA A 36 -19.06 5.94 -5.68
CA ALA A 36 -20.13 5.36 -4.89
C ALA A 36 -21.46 5.30 -5.66
N LYS A 37 -21.83 6.39 -6.36
CA LYS A 37 -23.05 6.45 -7.19
C LYS A 37 -23.05 5.43 -8.34
N LEU A 38 -21.87 5.09 -8.87
CA LEU A 38 -21.69 4.05 -9.90
C LEU A 38 -21.76 2.62 -9.35
N GLY A 39 -21.95 2.45 -8.04
CA GLY A 39 -22.13 1.16 -7.39
C GLY A 39 -20.84 0.37 -7.20
N PHE A 40 -19.70 1.05 -7.11
CA PHE A 40 -18.47 0.46 -6.61
C PHE A 40 -18.52 0.32 -5.08
N ASP A 41 -17.79 -0.64 -4.53
CA ASP A 41 -17.74 -0.87 -3.09
C ASP A 41 -16.41 -0.47 -2.44
N HIS A 42 -15.35 -0.24 -3.25
CA HIS A 42 -14.06 0.22 -2.74
C HIS A 42 -13.26 1.02 -3.76
N ILE A 43 -12.31 1.78 -3.22
CA ILE A 43 -11.24 2.46 -3.96
C ILE A 43 -9.93 1.83 -3.54
N ARG A 44 -9.06 1.47 -4.49
CA ARG A 44 -7.65 1.21 -4.27
C ARG A 44 -6.91 2.54 -4.46
N LEU A 45 -6.18 2.95 -3.44
CA LEU A 45 -5.42 4.20 -3.41
C LEU A 45 -3.93 3.91 -3.42
N PRO A 46 -3.28 3.92 -4.60
CA PRO A 46 -1.83 3.87 -4.69
C PRO A 46 -1.20 5.14 -4.12
N PHE A 47 -0.16 4.99 -3.31
CA PHE A 47 0.66 6.09 -2.85
C PHE A 47 2.15 5.69 -2.84
N ASP A 48 3.02 6.64 -3.16
CA ASP A 48 4.46 6.46 -3.11
C ASP A 48 4.98 6.81 -1.71
N SER A 49 5.99 6.10 -1.21
CA SER A 49 6.56 6.38 0.11
C SER A 49 7.04 7.83 0.27
N GLU A 50 7.43 8.48 -0.81
CA GLU A 50 7.86 9.89 -0.86
C GLU A 50 6.77 10.87 -0.41
N LEU A 51 5.50 10.49 -0.48
CA LEU A 51 4.38 11.27 0.03
C LEU A 51 4.48 11.49 1.56
N VAL A 52 4.86 10.43 2.28
CA VAL A 52 4.79 10.36 3.76
C VAL A 52 6.14 10.18 4.43
N LEU A 53 7.22 10.01 3.65
CA LEU A 53 8.57 9.75 4.14
C LEU A 53 9.59 10.55 3.32
N SER A 54 10.36 11.38 3.99
CA SER A 54 11.45 12.14 3.37
C SER A 54 12.67 11.26 3.09
N SER A 55 13.59 11.76 2.27
CA SER A 55 14.83 11.04 1.89
C SER A 55 15.74 10.71 3.07
N ASP A 56 15.64 11.45 4.20
CA ASP A 56 16.36 11.18 5.44
C ASP A 56 15.59 10.29 6.42
N GLY A 57 14.49 9.69 5.97
CA GLY A 57 13.69 8.72 6.73
C GLY A 57 12.76 9.32 7.78
N LYS A 58 12.47 10.62 7.71
CA LYS A 58 11.52 11.27 8.61
C LYS A 58 10.11 11.29 8.02
N PHE A 59 9.11 11.15 8.87
CA PHE A 59 7.72 11.23 8.45
C PHE A 59 7.32 12.65 8.04
N ILE A 60 6.52 12.76 6.99
CA ILE A 60 5.95 14.00 6.44
C ILE A 60 4.47 14.03 6.81
N GLU A 61 4.11 14.73 7.88
CA GLU A 61 2.73 14.74 8.39
C GLU A 61 1.71 15.23 7.36
N SER A 62 2.04 16.23 6.56
CA SER A 62 1.16 16.73 5.49
C SER A 62 0.85 15.67 4.41
N GLY A 63 1.68 14.66 4.24
CA GLY A 63 1.40 13.53 3.35
C GLY A 63 0.34 12.60 3.93
N PHE A 64 0.37 12.37 5.24
CA PHE A 64 -0.66 11.60 5.93
C PHE A 64 -2.02 12.30 5.91
N ASP A 65 -2.08 13.63 5.83
CA ASP A 65 -3.33 14.38 5.72
C ASP A 65 -4.11 14.00 4.45
N TYR A 66 -3.42 13.76 3.31
CA TYR A 66 -4.07 13.29 2.08
C TYR A 66 -4.62 11.87 2.20
N LEU A 67 -3.89 10.97 2.86
CA LEU A 67 -4.39 9.62 3.15
C LEU A 67 -5.62 9.67 4.06
N THR A 68 -5.57 10.48 5.12
CA THR A 68 -6.68 10.68 6.05
C THR A 68 -7.90 11.24 5.33
N GLN A 69 -7.72 12.24 4.48
CA GLN A 69 -8.80 12.85 3.69
C GLN A 69 -9.51 11.82 2.82
N MET A 70 -8.75 10.97 2.11
CA MET A 70 -9.32 9.93 1.26
C MET A 70 -10.08 8.87 2.08
N ILE A 71 -9.55 8.47 3.24
CA ILE A 71 -10.21 7.52 4.14
C ILE A 71 -11.56 8.09 4.62
N GLU A 72 -11.59 9.36 5.03
CA GLU A 72 -12.82 10.02 5.51
C GLU A 72 -13.84 10.22 4.38
N TRP A 73 -13.41 10.56 3.16
CA TRP A 73 -14.31 10.62 2.01
C TRP A 73 -14.90 9.25 1.69
N CYS A 74 -14.07 8.21 1.64
CA CYS A 74 -14.56 6.84 1.44
C CYS A 74 -15.56 6.43 2.52
N LYS A 75 -15.27 6.71 3.78
CA LYS A 75 -16.16 6.45 4.91
C LYS A 75 -17.51 7.20 4.77
N LYS A 76 -17.48 8.47 4.39
CA LYS A 76 -18.67 9.31 4.16
C LYS A 76 -19.60 8.70 3.11
N TYR A 77 -19.04 8.13 2.05
CA TYR A 77 -19.81 7.52 0.95
C TYR A 77 -19.97 6.00 1.05
N ASN A 78 -19.69 5.41 2.23
CA ASN A 78 -19.79 3.97 2.50
C ASN A 78 -18.94 3.10 1.57
N LEU A 79 -17.77 3.58 1.19
CA LEU A 79 -16.77 2.84 0.44
C LEU A 79 -15.68 2.28 1.36
N TYR A 80 -15.17 1.11 1.03
CA TYR A 80 -13.89 0.65 1.56
C TYR A 80 -12.74 1.35 0.81
N ILE A 81 -11.57 1.38 1.44
CA ILE A 81 -10.34 1.89 0.83
C ILE A 81 -9.19 0.92 1.07
N VAL A 82 -8.45 0.62 0.02
CA VAL A 82 -7.21 -0.14 0.07
C VAL A 82 -6.06 0.86 -0.05
N LEU A 83 -5.27 1.03 1.01
CA LEU A 83 -4.04 1.80 0.95
C LEU A 83 -2.94 0.92 0.37
N ASP A 84 -2.52 1.22 -0.86
CA ASP A 84 -1.49 0.48 -1.58
C ASP A 84 -0.18 1.25 -1.57
N LEU A 85 0.84 0.71 -0.88
CA LEU A 85 2.20 1.24 -1.00
C LEU A 85 2.76 0.86 -2.37
N HIS A 86 2.75 1.84 -3.28
CA HIS A 86 3.05 1.59 -4.69
C HIS A 86 4.55 1.60 -5.00
N LYS A 87 5.27 2.51 -4.33
CA LYS A 87 6.73 2.57 -4.29
C LYS A 87 7.18 2.68 -2.84
N ALA A 88 8.24 1.96 -2.51
CA ALA A 88 8.76 1.87 -1.15
C ALA A 88 10.20 2.42 -1.07
N PRO A 89 10.73 2.68 0.13
CA PRO A 89 12.15 2.97 0.27
C PRO A 89 13.02 1.87 -0.37
N GLY A 90 13.84 2.24 -1.34
CA GLY A 90 14.68 1.31 -2.10
C GLY A 90 13.91 0.40 -3.07
N TYR A 91 12.70 0.81 -3.48
CA TYR A 91 11.91 0.02 -4.41
C TYR A 91 10.98 0.86 -5.31
N ASP A 92 11.18 0.75 -6.62
CA ASP A 92 10.27 1.24 -7.67
C ASP A 92 10.13 0.15 -8.75
N PHE A 93 8.91 -0.34 -8.98
CA PHE A 93 8.64 -1.38 -9.98
C PHE A 93 9.02 -0.95 -11.42
N ASN A 94 9.10 0.37 -11.69
CA ASN A 94 9.60 0.89 -12.97
C ASN A 94 11.11 0.69 -13.16
N ASP A 95 11.85 0.49 -12.09
CA ASP A 95 13.31 0.23 -12.10
C ASP A 95 13.63 -1.28 -12.09
N ALA A 96 12.74 -2.12 -12.63
CA ALA A 96 12.93 -3.58 -12.70
C ALA A 96 14.30 -3.96 -13.27
N GLY A 97 15.02 -4.83 -12.55
CA GLY A 97 16.38 -5.27 -12.91
C GLY A 97 17.50 -4.31 -12.53
N ASN A 98 17.22 -3.11 -12.06
CA ASN A 98 18.21 -2.16 -11.55
C ASN A 98 18.48 -2.41 -10.05
N LYS A 99 19.47 -3.26 -9.75
CA LYS A 99 19.78 -3.66 -8.36
C LYS A 99 20.32 -2.53 -7.48
N GLU A 100 20.80 -1.43 -8.05
CA GLU A 100 21.26 -0.26 -7.28
C GLU A 100 20.08 0.52 -6.72
N LYS A 101 18.99 0.64 -7.49
CA LYS A 101 17.77 1.32 -7.09
C LYS A 101 16.79 0.38 -6.37
N ASN A 102 16.57 -0.81 -6.94
CA ASN A 102 15.70 -1.84 -6.35
C ASN A 102 16.50 -2.74 -5.40
N ASN A 103 16.78 -2.25 -4.21
CA ASN A 103 17.58 -2.93 -3.20
C ASN A 103 16.83 -3.27 -1.89
N LEU A 104 15.54 -2.95 -1.80
CA LEU A 104 14.70 -3.19 -0.60
C LEU A 104 14.92 -4.59 -0.01
N PHE A 105 14.91 -5.63 -0.84
CA PHE A 105 14.98 -7.03 -0.38
C PHE A 105 16.36 -7.45 0.16
N ASN A 106 17.40 -6.64 -0.05
CA ASN A 106 18.76 -6.92 0.36
C ASN A 106 19.39 -5.80 1.23
N ASN A 107 18.66 -4.72 1.49
CA ASN A 107 19.11 -3.56 2.24
C ASN A 107 18.37 -3.44 3.57
N ALA A 108 19.05 -3.75 4.67
CA ALA A 108 18.47 -3.73 6.00
C ALA A 108 17.90 -2.34 6.40
N TYR A 109 18.49 -1.24 5.90
CA TYR A 109 17.98 0.10 6.17
C TYR A 109 16.63 0.35 5.47
N CYS A 110 16.53 -0.01 4.18
CA CYS A 110 15.27 0.10 3.43
C CYS A 110 14.18 -0.80 4.03
N GLN A 111 14.52 -2.04 4.44
CA GLN A 111 13.58 -2.94 5.13
C GLN A 111 13.09 -2.35 6.44
N LYS A 112 13.99 -1.74 7.23
CA LYS A 112 13.62 -1.05 8.45
C LYS A 112 12.65 0.10 8.16
N LEU A 113 12.92 0.95 7.18
CA LEU A 113 12.04 2.05 6.80
C LEU A 113 10.67 1.54 6.32
N PHE A 114 10.63 0.45 5.56
CA PHE A 114 9.41 -0.20 5.10
C PHE A 114 8.54 -0.65 6.28
N ILE A 115 9.14 -1.35 7.27
CA ILE A 115 8.44 -1.83 8.46
C ILE A 115 7.95 -0.65 9.32
N GLU A 116 8.78 0.38 9.52
CA GLU A 116 8.40 1.56 10.31
C GLU A 116 7.31 2.38 9.63
N LEU A 117 7.31 2.45 8.29
CA LEU A 117 6.24 3.09 7.53
C LEU A 117 4.91 2.37 7.77
N TRP A 118 4.87 1.05 7.66
CA TRP A 118 3.67 0.26 7.93
C TRP A 118 3.26 0.29 9.42
N ASN A 119 4.22 0.39 10.33
CA ASN A 119 3.94 0.64 11.74
C ASN A 119 3.21 1.97 11.94
N SER A 120 3.68 3.04 11.31
CA SER A 120 3.04 4.37 11.39
C SER A 120 1.65 4.37 10.75
N ILE A 121 1.50 3.76 9.56
CA ILE A 121 0.21 3.64 8.85
C ILE A 121 -0.79 2.84 9.70
N SER A 122 -0.39 1.69 10.22
CA SER A 122 -1.28 0.84 11.03
C SER A 122 -1.66 1.48 12.36
N PHE A 123 -0.77 2.23 12.99
CA PHE A 123 -1.07 2.99 14.20
C PHE A 123 -2.11 4.10 13.93
N ARG A 124 -1.98 4.81 12.80
CA ARG A 124 -2.88 5.90 12.41
C ARG A 124 -4.25 5.41 11.93
N TYR A 125 -4.28 4.32 11.17
CA TYR A 125 -5.46 3.93 10.40
C TYR A 125 -6.03 2.55 10.74
N GLY A 126 -5.40 1.78 11.63
CA GLY A 126 -5.84 0.44 12.00
C GLY A 126 -7.18 0.36 12.73
N PHE A 127 -7.67 1.47 13.26
CA PHE A 127 -8.98 1.54 13.90
C PHE A 127 -10.14 1.83 12.92
N TYR A 128 -9.84 2.23 11.68
CA TYR A 128 -10.86 2.45 10.67
C TYR A 128 -11.40 1.12 10.13
N GLN A 129 -12.73 0.93 10.18
CA GLN A 129 -13.36 -0.31 9.75
C GLN A 129 -13.46 -0.44 8.22
N ASN A 130 -13.24 0.64 7.50
CA ASN A 130 -13.30 0.70 6.04
C ASN A 130 -11.92 0.65 5.36
N VAL A 131 -10.83 0.42 6.10
CA VAL A 131 -9.45 0.43 5.57
C VAL A 131 -8.91 -0.99 5.43
N ALA A 132 -8.17 -1.26 4.35
CA ALA A 132 -7.29 -2.39 4.17
C ALA A 132 -5.89 -1.90 3.77
N PHE A 133 -4.86 -2.70 4.04
CA PHE A 133 -3.47 -2.39 3.74
C PHE A 133 -2.92 -3.31 2.66
N GLU A 134 -2.44 -2.78 1.55
CA GLU A 134 -1.71 -3.52 0.54
C GLU A 134 -0.22 -3.20 0.68
N LEU A 135 0.56 -4.22 1.12
CA LEU A 135 1.92 -4.03 1.61
C LEU A 135 2.88 -3.45 0.57
N LEU A 136 2.79 -3.90 -0.65
CA LEU A 136 3.60 -3.41 -1.77
C LEU A 136 2.89 -3.77 -3.07
N ASN A 137 2.86 -2.85 -4.00
CA ASN A 137 2.40 -3.09 -5.36
C ASN A 137 3.14 -4.28 -5.99
N GLU A 138 3.49 -4.27 -7.21
CA GLU A 138 4.15 -5.35 -7.93
C GLU A 138 5.60 -5.59 -7.45
N VAL A 139 5.88 -6.75 -6.88
CA VAL A 139 7.27 -7.21 -6.68
C VAL A 139 7.77 -7.78 -8.00
N VAL A 140 8.65 -7.05 -8.68
CA VAL A 140 9.05 -7.35 -10.07
C VAL A 140 10.17 -8.39 -10.19
N GLU A 141 11.06 -8.47 -9.20
CA GLU A 141 12.23 -9.35 -9.20
C GLU A 141 11.82 -10.84 -9.14
N SER A 142 12.62 -11.70 -9.75
CA SER A 142 12.36 -13.16 -9.81
C SER A 142 12.99 -13.96 -8.67
N GLU A 143 13.99 -13.42 -7.99
CA GLU A 143 14.85 -14.18 -7.06
C GLU A 143 14.74 -13.69 -5.60
N VAL A 144 13.66 -13.00 -5.26
CA VAL A 144 13.50 -12.36 -3.94
C VAL A 144 12.42 -13.00 -3.07
N ALA A 145 11.86 -14.14 -3.48
CA ALA A 145 10.71 -14.75 -2.80
C ALA A 145 10.96 -15.01 -1.31
N GLU A 146 12.12 -15.53 -0.93
CA GLU A 146 12.48 -15.80 0.47
C GLU A 146 12.59 -14.49 1.27
N ASN A 147 13.33 -13.51 0.75
CA ASN A 147 13.50 -12.22 1.40
C ASN A 147 12.16 -11.45 1.50
N TRP A 148 11.29 -11.59 0.48
CA TRP A 148 9.96 -11.02 0.51
C TRP A 148 9.09 -11.67 1.60
N ASN A 149 9.08 -12.99 1.73
CA ASN A 149 8.36 -13.69 2.80
C ASN A 149 8.83 -13.25 4.20
N ILE A 150 10.14 -13.11 4.41
CA ILE A 150 10.71 -12.60 5.66
C ILE A 150 10.23 -11.17 5.93
N LEU A 151 10.27 -10.29 4.92
CA LEU A 151 9.83 -8.91 5.06
C LEU A 151 8.32 -8.82 5.33
N ILE A 152 7.49 -9.60 4.62
CA ILE A 152 6.05 -9.72 4.87
C ILE A 152 5.81 -10.09 6.34
N LYS A 153 6.42 -11.18 6.79
CA LYS A 153 6.22 -11.68 8.16
C LYS A 153 6.51 -10.60 9.20
N ASN A 154 7.69 -9.98 9.13
CA ASN A 154 8.11 -8.94 10.08
C ASN A 154 7.17 -7.73 10.04
N THR A 155 6.72 -7.35 8.83
CA THR A 155 5.80 -6.22 8.63
C THR A 155 4.41 -6.53 9.18
N VAL A 156 3.86 -7.71 8.88
CA VAL A 156 2.53 -8.12 9.35
C VAL A 156 2.52 -8.24 10.88
N GLU A 157 3.53 -8.83 11.50
CA GLU A 157 3.66 -8.87 12.96
C GLU A 157 3.63 -7.46 13.57
N LYS A 158 4.31 -6.50 12.94
CA LYS A 158 4.32 -5.12 13.39
C LYS A 158 2.96 -4.44 13.21
N ILE A 159 2.30 -4.63 12.07
CA ILE A 159 0.95 -4.12 11.82
C ILE A 159 -0.05 -4.68 12.85
N ARG A 160 0.01 -5.98 13.15
CA ARG A 160 -0.93 -6.64 14.06
C ARG A 160 -0.90 -6.10 15.48
N SER A 161 0.23 -5.54 15.92
CA SER A 161 0.31 -4.87 17.23
C SER A 161 -0.56 -3.60 17.32
N ASN A 162 -0.87 -2.96 16.20
CA ASN A 162 -1.70 -1.75 16.13
C ASN A 162 -3.10 -2.03 15.54
N ALA A 163 -3.18 -2.95 14.57
CA ALA A 163 -4.36 -3.22 13.75
C ALA A 163 -4.63 -4.74 13.67
N PRO A 164 -5.13 -5.36 14.76
CA PRO A 164 -5.22 -6.81 14.88
C PRO A 164 -6.16 -7.48 13.87
N THR A 165 -7.15 -6.75 13.35
CA THR A 165 -8.20 -7.29 12.46
C THR A 165 -8.26 -6.64 11.08
N THR A 166 -7.47 -5.60 10.82
CA THR A 166 -7.45 -4.92 9.53
C THR A 166 -6.97 -5.88 8.43
N PRO A 167 -7.69 -6.00 7.31
CA PRO A 167 -7.25 -6.83 6.19
C PRO A 167 -5.90 -6.35 5.65
N ILE A 168 -5.00 -7.30 5.41
CA ILE A 168 -3.70 -7.05 4.79
C ILE A 168 -3.64 -7.82 3.49
N ILE A 169 -3.21 -7.13 2.43
CA ILE A 169 -3.14 -7.63 1.06
C ILE A 169 -1.69 -7.66 0.64
N TYR A 170 -1.25 -8.74 0.01
CA TYR A 170 0.04 -8.81 -0.66
C TYR A 170 0.05 -9.87 -1.77
N GLY A 171 0.91 -9.69 -2.73
CA GLY A 171 1.08 -10.61 -3.85
C GLY A 171 2.42 -11.35 -3.82
N GLY A 172 2.61 -12.22 -4.80
CA GLY A 172 3.87 -12.91 -5.04
C GLY A 172 4.92 -12.00 -5.67
N ILE A 173 5.82 -12.61 -6.42
CA ILE A 173 6.90 -11.94 -7.16
C ILE A 173 6.58 -11.88 -8.66
N GLN A 174 7.51 -11.39 -9.49
CA GLN A 174 7.35 -11.32 -10.94
C GLN A 174 6.07 -10.59 -11.36
N TRP A 175 5.95 -9.31 -10.94
CA TRP A 175 4.76 -8.46 -11.17
C TRP A 175 3.48 -9.06 -10.56
N ASN A 176 3.56 -9.56 -9.34
CA ASN A 176 2.44 -10.23 -8.66
C ASN A 176 1.80 -11.35 -9.49
N SER A 177 2.62 -12.08 -10.28
CA SER A 177 2.12 -13.15 -11.13
C SER A 177 1.41 -14.22 -10.31
N ALA A 178 0.21 -14.63 -10.73
CA ALA A 178 -0.55 -15.70 -10.10
C ALA A 178 0.26 -17.01 -9.94
N ARG A 179 1.22 -17.27 -10.84
CA ARG A 179 2.10 -18.45 -10.77
C ARG A 179 3.02 -18.44 -9.55
N THR A 180 3.32 -17.27 -8.99
CA THR A 180 4.24 -17.09 -7.88
C THR A 180 3.56 -17.07 -6.52
N LEU A 181 2.22 -17.09 -6.45
CA LEU A 181 1.49 -17.22 -5.20
C LEU A 181 1.90 -18.45 -4.39
N LYS A 182 2.25 -19.54 -5.06
CA LYS A 182 2.77 -20.77 -4.43
C LYS A 182 4.12 -20.60 -3.71
N LEU A 183 4.82 -19.49 -3.94
CA LEU A 183 6.10 -19.15 -3.30
C LEU A 183 5.89 -18.33 -2.02
N LEU A 184 4.67 -17.87 -1.78
CA LEU A 184 4.33 -17.20 -0.54
C LEU A 184 4.18 -18.22 0.60
N ASP A 185 4.64 -17.83 1.78
CA ASP A 185 4.40 -18.58 3.00
C ASP A 185 2.90 -18.62 3.33
N LYS A 186 2.50 -19.59 4.15
CA LYS A 186 1.12 -19.65 4.64
C LYS A 186 0.78 -18.38 5.41
N PRO A 187 -0.44 -17.84 5.20
CA PRO A 187 -0.90 -16.67 5.95
C PRO A 187 -0.81 -16.93 7.46
N ILE A 188 -0.39 -15.92 8.20
CA ILE A 188 -0.28 -16.01 9.67
C ILE A 188 -1.63 -15.86 10.37
N ASP A 189 -2.64 -15.32 9.68
CA ASP A 189 -4.02 -15.23 10.17
C ASP A 189 -5.04 -15.18 9.01
N GLU A 190 -6.34 -15.21 9.36
CA GLU A 190 -7.46 -15.24 8.42
C GLU A 190 -7.78 -13.90 7.74
N ASN A 191 -7.17 -12.78 8.16
CA ASN A 191 -7.36 -11.46 7.60
C ASN A 191 -6.28 -11.10 6.56
N ILE A 192 -5.60 -12.11 6.02
CA ILE A 192 -4.66 -11.97 4.91
C ILE A 192 -5.37 -12.29 3.60
N ILE A 193 -5.15 -11.45 2.60
CA ILE A 193 -5.69 -11.59 1.25
C ILE A 193 -4.53 -11.63 0.26
N PHE A 194 -4.46 -12.68 -0.55
CA PHE A 194 -3.49 -12.74 -1.65
C PHE A 194 -4.04 -12.04 -2.88
N THR A 195 -3.21 -11.20 -3.50
CA THR A 195 -3.52 -10.52 -4.77
C THR A 195 -2.59 -11.00 -5.88
N PHE A 196 -3.05 -10.83 -7.12
CA PHE A 196 -2.24 -11.09 -8.32
C PHE A 196 -2.70 -10.19 -9.47
N HIS A 197 -1.78 -9.97 -10.40
CA HIS A 197 -2.01 -9.20 -11.63
C HIS A 197 -1.78 -10.06 -12.87
#